data_98ce26e9e87c7e98760e1f77e8459b24
#
_entry.id   98ce26e9e87c7e98760e1f77e8459b24
#
_cell.length_a   1.000
_cell.length_b   1.000
_cell.length_c   1.000
_cell.angle_alpha   90.00
_cell.angle_beta   90.00
_cell.angle_gamma   90.00
#
_symmetry.space_group_name_H-M   'P 1'
#
loop_
_entity.id
_entity.type
_entity.pdbx_description
1 polymer ?
#
loop_
_entity_poly.entity_id
_entity_poly.type
_entity_poly.pdbx_seq_one_letter_code
_entity_poly.pdbx_strand_id
1 'polypeptide(L)' 'MVPSDPVILLSYVNMKLRDFYPDLEEFCASEAVAREALEEKLSAIGYWYDPARNQFV' A
#
# COMPACT_ATOMS: atom_id res chain seq x y z
N MET A 1 3.52 10.22 -6.50
CA MET A 1 3.36 10.69 -5.11
C MET A 1 2.10 10.10 -4.49
N VAL A 2 2.22 9.61 -3.27
CA VAL A 2 1.09 8.95 -2.62
C VAL A 2 0.44 9.89 -1.58
N PRO A 3 -0.86 9.69 -1.28
CA PRO A 3 -1.51 10.46 -0.24
C PRO A 3 -0.86 10.27 1.13
N SER A 4 -0.87 11.30 1.96
CA SER A 4 -0.30 11.22 3.30
C SER A 4 -1.31 10.77 4.35
N ASP A 5 -2.61 10.99 4.11
CA ASP A 5 -3.66 10.55 5.01
C ASP A 5 -3.79 9.03 4.98
N PRO A 6 -3.68 8.33 6.12
CA PRO A 6 -3.68 6.86 6.11
C PRO A 6 -4.93 6.23 5.51
N VAL A 7 -6.10 6.82 5.71
CA VAL A 7 -7.36 6.27 5.17
C VAL A 7 -7.38 6.42 3.64
N ILE A 8 -7.01 7.59 3.15
CA ILE A 8 -6.94 7.83 1.71
C ILE A 8 -5.83 6.99 1.10
N LEU A 9 -4.70 6.88 1.78
CA LEU A 9 -3.57 6.08 1.34
C LEU A 9 -3.98 4.61 1.19
N LEU A 10 -4.75 4.07 2.14
CA LEU A 10 -5.22 2.70 2.09
C LEU A 10 -6.01 2.44 0.79
N SER A 11 -6.96 3.30 0.48
CA SER A 11 -7.76 3.17 -0.74
C SER A 11 -6.90 3.28 -1.99
N TYR A 12 -5.97 4.22 -2.00
CA TYR A 12 -5.08 4.44 -3.12
C TYR A 12 -4.20 3.21 -3.38
N VAL A 13 -3.55 2.70 -2.33
CA VAL A 13 -2.65 1.56 -2.45
C VAL A 13 -3.42 0.32 -2.93
N ASN A 14 -4.56 0.03 -2.32
CA ASN A 14 -5.33 -1.16 -2.68
C ASN A 14 -5.85 -1.08 -4.12
N MET A 15 -6.24 0.10 -4.57
CA MET A 15 -6.67 0.28 -5.96
C MET A 15 -5.51 0.03 -6.92
N LYS A 16 -4.33 0.55 -6.61
CA LYS A 16 -3.15 0.37 -7.45
C LYS A 16 -2.69 -1.08 -7.48
N LEU A 17 -2.72 -1.76 -6.34
CA LEU A 17 -2.36 -3.17 -6.28
C LEU A 17 -3.34 -4.03 -7.06
N ARG A 18 -4.63 -3.67 -7.04
CA ARG A 18 -5.64 -4.40 -7.79
C ARG A 18 -5.48 -4.23 -9.29
N ASP A 19 -5.18 -3.00 -9.74
CA ASP A 19 -5.27 -2.67 -11.16
C ASP A 19 -3.93 -2.56 -11.89
N PHE A 20 -2.83 -2.26 -11.18
CA PHE A 20 -1.59 -1.90 -11.87
C PHE A 20 -0.35 -2.68 -11.44
N TYR A 21 -0.27 -3.15 -10.20
CA TYR A 21 0.95 -3.79 -9.70
C TYR A 21 0.68 -5.20 -9.20
N PRO A 22 1.57 -6.15 -9.51
CA PRO A 22 1.36 -7.56 -9.09
C PRO A 22 1.68 -7.80 -7.62
N ASP A 23 2.44 -6.91 -6.98
CA ASP A 23 2.80 -7.06 -5.58
C ASP A 23 3.21 -5.73 -4.97
N LEU A 24 3.44 -5.74 -3.66
CA LEU A 24 3.76 -4.53 -2.92
C LEU A 24 5.13 -3.97 -3.29
N GLU A 25 6.08 -4.83 -3.61
CA GLU A 25 7.42 -4.37 -4.01
C GLU A 25 7.37 -3.54 -5.28
N GLU A 26 6.59 -3.99 -6.27
CA GLU A 26 6.44 -3.25 -7.52
C GLU A 26 5.77 -1.90 -7.28
N PHE A 27 4.75 -1.88 -6.42
CA PHE A 27 4.09 -0.64 -6.07
C PHE A 27 5.09 0.35 -5.45
N CYS A 28 5.84 -0.11 -4.45
CA CYS A 28 6.78 0.75 -3.73
C CYS A 28 7.88 1.28 -4.65
N ALA A 29 8.39 0.44 -5.54
CA ALA A 29 9.42 0.85 -6.48
C ALA A 29 8.90 1.90 -7.46
N SER A 30 7.71 1.67 -8.01
CA SER A 30 7.14 2.56 -9.02
C SER A 30 6.69 3.89 -8.42
N GLU A 31 6.17 3.87 -7.19
CA GLU A 31 5.68 5.08 -6.55
C GLU A 31 6.75 5.77 -5.71
N ALA A 32 7.96 5.22 -5.67
CA ALA A 32 9.09 5.76 -4.90
C ALA A 32 8.74 5.90 -3.41
N VAL A 33 8.15 4.86 -2.83
CA VAL A 33 7.72 4.84 -1.44
C VAL A 33 8.51 3.79 -0.69
N ALA A 34 9.01 4.12 0.50
CA ALA A 34 9.67 3.16 1.37
C ALA A 34 8.61 2.21 1.95
N ARG A 35 8.83 0.90 1.77
CA ARG A 35 7.87 -0.10 2.22
C ARG A 35 7.60 -0.01 3.72
N GLU A 36 8.66 0.17 4.51
CA GLU A 36 8.50 0.26 5.97
C GLU A 36 7.65 1.45 6.38
N ALA A 37 7.83 2.60 5.71
CA ALA A 37 7.04 3.78 6.02
C ALA A 37 5.57 3.57 5.67
N LEU A 38 5.31 2.92 4.54
CA LEU A 38 3.96 2.59 4.11
C LEU A 38 3.28 1.64 5.09
N GLU A 39 3.99 0.57 5.45
CA GLU A 39 3.45 -0.42 6.38
C GLU A 39 3.19 0.17 7.76
N GLU A 40 4.07 1.05 8.22
CA GLU A 40 3.87 1.72 9.50
C GLU A 40 2.59 2.57 9.51
N LYS A 41 2.38 3.34 8.46
CA LYS A 41 1.18 4.17 8.35
C LYS A 41 -0.10 3.34 8.34
N LEU A 42 -0.12 2.27 7.59
CA LEU A 42 -1.33 1.48 7.44
C LEU A 42 -1.57 0.57 8.65
N SER A 43 -0.52 0.08 9.29
CA SER A 43 -0.69 -0.69 10.53
C SER A 43 -1.24 0.19 11.66
N ALA A 44 -0.94 1.49 11.65
CA ALA A 44 -1.46 2.41 12.65
C ALA A 44 -3.00 2.50 12.60
N ILE A 45 -3.61 2.19 11.46
CA ILE A 45 -5.07 2.15 11.35
C ILE A 45 -5.60 0.71 11.22
N GLY A 46 -4.75 -0.28 11.54
CA GLY A 46 -5.18 -1.67 11.65
C GLY A 46 -5.16 -2.46 10.35
N TYR A 47 -4.33 -2.09 9.38
CA TYR A 47 -4.25 -2.78 8.10
C TYR A 47 -2.85 -3.28 7.81
N TRP A 48 -2.74 -4.53 7.38
CA TRP A 48 -1.47 -5.17 7.04
C TRP A 48 -1.56 -5.78 5.65
N TYR A 49 -0.43 -5.87 4.97
CA TYR A 49 -0.39 -6.42 3.63
C TYR A 49 -0.59 -7.94 3.64
N ASP A 50 -1.54 -8.40 2.82
CA ASP A 50 -1.79 -9.82 2.60
C ASP A 50 -1.28 -10.19 1.21
N PRO A 51 -0.14 -10.88 1.10
CA PRO A 51 0.41 -11.20 -0.22
C PRO A 51 -0.45 -12.16 -1.03
N ALA A 52 -1.26 -13.00 -0.37
CA ALA A 52 -2.12 -13.92 -1.08
C ALA A 52 -3.23 -13.18 -1.83
N ARG A 53 -3.70 -12.06 -1.26
CA ARG A 53 -4.75 -11.24 -1.87
C ARG A 53 -4.19 -10.04 -2.61
N ASN A 54 -2.91 -9.76 -2.43
CA ASN A 54 -2.26 -8.57 -2.97
C ASN A 54 -3.01 -7.31 -2.55
N GLN A 55 -3.25 -7.20 -1.24
CA GLN A 55 -4.01 -6.06 -0.72
C GLN A 55 -3.77 -5.91 0.78
N PHE A 56 -3.97 -4.69 1.29
CA PHE A 56 -3.95 -4.44 2.72
C PHE A 56 -5.33 -4.76 3.30
N VAL A 57 -5.34 -5.56 4.34
CA VAL A 57 -6.59 -6.00 4.98
C VAL A 57 -6.53 -5.86 6.48
#